data_116232ec71823ff1aa16b109e0458a64
#
_entry.id   116232ec71823ff1aa16b109e0458a64
#
_cell.length_a   1.000
_cell.length_b   1.000
_cell.length_c   1.000
_cell.angle_alpha   90.00
_cell.angle_beta   90.00
_cell.angle_gamma   90.00
#
_symmetry.space_group_name_H-M   'P 1'
#
loop_
_entity.id
_entity.type
_entity.pdbx_description
1 polymer ?
#
loop_
_entity_poly.entity_id
_entity_poly.type
_entity_poly.pdbx_seq_one_letter_code
_entity_poly.pdbx_strand_id
1 'polypeptide(L)'
;LVINRFSLSGIRIEGGSGGNLITGNYLGTDTTGLLDRGNTKWGLDLEVSGGNNVIGGSSAALRNVISGNDLGGVSFNGAPVTGNLLQGNYIGAGSDGTTAVGNGGYGGVLVLNGASATIGGVGAGLGNLIAYNTGRGLDVRLGTATILGNAIVGNSTLGIDLGDNGSVEVNDTGDGDTGANTLQNYPVLTSATYGGDRVLIVGTLNSTASTTFRIEFFSSVSGDASAHGEGQVFLGAASVTTDSSGNASFSVQLTGAGMTSSRVVNATATVDLG
;
A
#
# COMPACT_ATOMS: atom_id res chain seq x y z
N LEU A 1 -17.84 -8.60 -12.81
CA LEU A 1 -18.69 -7.53 -13.35
C LEU A 1 -17.82 -6.41 -13.91
N VAL A 2 -18.43 -5.56 -14.77
CA VAL A 2 -17.85 -4.29 -15.20
C VAL A 2 -18.80 -3.20 -14.71
N ILE A 3 -18.29 -2.29 -13.87
CA ILE A 3 -19.06 -1.24 -13.19
C ILE A 3 -18.36 0.09 -13.46
N ASN A 4 -18.99 0.94 -14.28
CA ASN A 4 -18.36 2.17 -14.75
C ASN A 4 -19.38 3.27 -15.07
N ARG A 5 -18.90 4.53 -15.22
CA ARG A 5 -19.69 5.70 -15.65
C ARG A 5 -20.85 6.07 -14.72
N PHE A 6 -20.80 5.67 -13.45
CA PHE A 6 -21.75 6.13 -12.47
C PHE A 6 -21.38 7.54 -11.98
N SER A 7 -22.39 8.36 -11.68
CA SER A 7 -22.23 9.70 -11.11
C SER A 7 -21.83 9.68 -9.62
N LEU A 8 -21.70 8.51 -9.03
CA LEU A 8 -21.24 8.25 -7.67
C LEU A 8 -20.13 7.20 -7.70
N SER A 9 -19.97 6.44 -6.62
CA SER A 9 -19.03 5.32 -6.55
C SER A 9 -19.52 4.11 -7.35
N GLY A 10 -18.60 3.31 -7.90
CA GLY A 10 -18.94 2.09 -8.62
C GLY A 10 -19.63 1.08 -7.70
N ILE A 11 -19.02 0.81 -6.55
CA ILE A 11 -19.64 0.06 -5.45
C ILE A 11 -19.58 0.94 -4.19
N ARG A 12 -20.69 1.08 -3.49
CA ARG A 12 -20.74 1.72 -2.16
C ARG A 12 -21.34 0.75 -1.17
N ILE A 13 -20.65 0.57 -0.04
CA ILE A 13 -21.14 -0.18 1.10
C ILE A 13 -21.36 0.81 2.23
N GLU A 14 -22.63 1.00 2.59
CA GLU A 14 -23.05 1.95 3.62
C GLU A 14 -23.97 1.23 4.60
N GLY A 15 -23.61 1.22 5.88
CA GLY A 15 -24.31 0.47 6.91
C GLY A 15 -24.15 -1.06 6.78
N GLY A 16 -24.89 -1.81 7.60
CA GLY A 16 -24.86 -3.27 7.60
C GLY A 16 -23.76 -3.89 8.44
N SER A 17 -23.73 -5.23 8.48
CA SER A 17 -22.82 -6.02 9.33
C SER A 17 -21.44 -6.27 8.72
N GLY A 18 -21.21 -5.92 7.45
CA GLY A 18 -19.98 -6.25 6.73
C GLY A 18 -19.89 -7.70 6.24
N GLY A 19 -18.67 -8.23 6.09
CA GLY A 19 -18.43 -9.61 5.63
C GLY A 19 -18.67 -9.81 4.14
N ASN A 20 -18.63 -8.75 3.32
CA ASN A 20 -18.85 -8.86 1.88
C ASN A 20 -17.59 -9.37 1.18
N LEU A 21 -17.79 -10.16 0.12
CA LEU A 21 -16.74 -10.63 -0.77
C LEU A 21 -16.85 -9.93 -2.13
N ILE A 22 -15.85 -9.14 -2.50
CA ILE A 22 -15.79 -8.33 -3.73
C ILE A 22 -14.59 -8.81 -4.55
N THR A 23 -14.85 -9.62 -5.58
CA THR A 23 -13.78 -10.26 -6.36
C THR A 23 -14.09 -10.28 -7.85
N GLY A 24 -13.04 -10.23 -8.70
CA GLY A 24 -13.14 -10.42 -10.13
C GLY A 24 -13.92 -9.32 -10.87
N ASN A 25 -13.89 -8.09 -10.36
CA ASN A 25 -14.62 -6.97 -10.94
C ASN A 25 -13.69 -5.96 -11.61
N TYR A 26 -14.21 -5.26 -12.61
CA TYR A 26 -13.61 -4.08 -13.20
C TYR A 26 -14.43 -2.85 -12.77
N LEU A 27 -13.83 -1.97 -11.98
CA LEU A 27 -14.46 -0.79 -11.39
C LEU A 27 -13.81 0.48 -11.94
N GLY A 28 -14.48 1.11 -12.91
CA GLY A 28 -14.03 2.33 -13.58
C GLY A 28 -13.34 2.11 -14.93
N THR A 29 -13.23 0.87 -15.40
CA THR A 29 -12.67 0.59 -16.73
C THR A 29 -13.72 0.01 -17.68
N ASP A 30 -13.36 -0.16 -18.95
CA ASP A 30 -14.15 -0.92 -19.92
C ASP A 30 -14.04 -2.45 -19.71
N THR A 31 -14.64 -3.22 -20.61
CA THR A 31 -14.63 -4.70 -20.53
C THR A 31 -13.27 -5.31 -20.77
N THR A 32 -12.31 -4.59 -21.34
CA THR A 32 -10.92 -5.05 -21.49
C THR A 32 -10.10 -4.80 -20.23
N GLY A 33 -10.57 -3.88 -19.38
CA GLY A 33 -9.82 -3.40 -18.22
C GLY A 33 -8.67 -2.45 -18.56
N LEU A 34 -8.60 -1.94 -19.80
CA LEU A 34 -7.47 -1.14 -20.29
C LEU A 34 -7.84 0.31 -20.60
N LEU A 35 -9.12 0.62 -20.75
CA LEU A 35 -9.59 1.96 -21.08
C LEU A 35 -10.34 2.57 -19.91
N ASP A 36 -10.01 3.82 -19.62
CA ASP A 36 -10.72 4.62 -18.63
C ASP A 36 -12.20 4.79 -19.01
N ARG A 37 -13.08 4.44 -18.07
CA ARG A 37 -14.52 4.62 -18.07
C ARG A 37 -14.99 4.94 -16.65
N GLY A 38 -14.29 5.83 -15.98
CA GLY A 38 -14.39 6.11 -14.56
C GLY A 38 -15.80 6.32 -14.01
N ASN A 39 -15.91 6.03 -12.74
CA ASN A 39 -17.02 6.51 -11.92
C ASN A 39 -16.62 7.88 -11.35
N THR A 40 -17.57 8.79 -11.18
CA THR A 40 -17.28 10.18 -10.75
C THR A 40 -16.72 10.28 -9.33
N LYS A 41 -16.94 9.24 -8.51
CA LYS A 41 -16.36 9.16 -7.16
C LYS A 41 -15.35 8.02 -7.07
N TRP A 42 -15.56 7.11 -6.14
CA TRP A 42 -14.66 5.98 -5.87
C TRP A 42 -14.97 4.79 -6.76
N GLY A 43 -13.96 3.99 -7.05
CA GLY A 43 -14.21 2.65 -7.57
C GLY A 43 -14.95 1.81 -6.54
N LEU A 44 -14.47 1.79 -5.30
CA LEU A 44 -15.08 1.12 -4.17
C LEU A 44 -15.05 2.05 -2.93
N ASP A 45 -16.21 2.25 -2.30
CA ASP A 45 -16.40 3.12 -1.16
C ASP A 45 -17.05 2.36 0.01
N LEU A 46 -16.33 2.21 1.10
CA LEU A 46 -16.84 1.64 2.35
C LEU A 46 -17.02 2.79 3.34
N GLU A 47 -18.26 3.18 3.60
CA GLU A 47 -18.59 4.34 4.43
C GLU A 47 -19.51 3.96 5.57
N VAL A 48 -19.05 4.18 6.82
CA VAL A 48 -19.83 3.91 8.04
C VAL A 48 -20.49 2.52 8.02
N SER A 49 -19.80 1.55 7.43
CA SER A 49 -20.31 0.18 7.23
C SER A 49 -19.67 -0.79 8.21
N GLY A 50 -20.27 -1.97 8.35
CA GLY A 50 -19.62 -3.08 9.04
C GLY A 50 -18.29 -3.46 8.37
N GLY A 51 -17.37 -3.98 9.18
CA GLY A 51 -16.04 -4.41 8.73
C GLY A 51 -15.99 -5.82 8.15
N ASN A 52 -14.79 -6.40 8.17
CA ASN A 52 -14.51 -7.78 7.73
C ASN A 52 -14.88 -8.06 6.26
N ASN A 53 -14.80 -7.06 5.39
CA ASN A 53 -14.98 -7.25 3.96
C ASN A 53 -13.67 -7.76 3.32
N VAL A 54 -13.79 -8.65 2.34
CA VAL A 54 -12.67 -9.17 1.58
C VAL A 54 -12.75 -8.64 0.14
N ILE A 55 -11.74 -7.89 -0.27
CA ILE A 55 -11.66 -7.25 -1.58
C ILE A 55 -10.47 -7.84 -2.32
N GLY A 56 -10.75 -8.66 -3.35
CA GLY A 56 -9.75 -9.38 -4.12
C GLY A 56 -9.37 -10.72 -3.52
N GLY A 57 -8.11 -11.11 -3.64
CA GLY A 57 -7.57 -12.39 -3.16
C GLY A 57 -6.29 -12.79 -3.88
N SER A 58 -5.72 -13.94 -3.52
CA SER A 58 -4.39 -14.38 -3.93
C SER A 58 -4.24 -14.85 -5.39
N SER A 59 -5.34 -14.97 -6.13
CA SER A 59 -5.29 -15.44 -7.51
C SER A 59 -5.79 -14.40 -8.51
N ALA A 60 -5.35 -14.51 -9.76
CA ALA A 60 -5.79 -13.59 -10.82
C ALA A 60 -7.32 -13.60 -11.04
N ALA A 61 -7.99 -14.72 -10.78
CA ALA A 61 -9.45 -14.82 -10.91
C ALA A 61 -10.21 -14.03 -9.84
N LEU A 62 -9.59 -13.80 -8.68
CA LEU A 62 -10.18 -13.03 -7.58
C LEU A 62 -9.83 -11.54 -7.64
N ARG A 63 -8.85 -11.17 -8.46
CA ARG A 63 -8.37 -9.80 -8.62
C ARG A 63 -9.47 -8.86 -9.10
N ASN A 64 -9.63 -7.72 -8.44
CA ASN A 64 -10.35 -6.61 -9.03
C ASN A 64 -9.36 -5.67 -9.75
N VAL A 65 -9.81 -5.03 -10.81
CA VAL A 65 -9.19 -3.87 -11.45
C VAL A 65 -10.00 -2.66 -11.05
N ILE A 66 -9.40 -1.75 -10.28
CA ILE A 66 -10.06 -0.57 -9.71
C ILE A 66 -9.32 0.66 -10.21
N SER A 67 -9.74 1.18 -11.35
CA SER A 67 -8.91 2.12 -12.11
C SER A 67 -9.77 3.10 -12.90
N GLY A 68 -9.25 4.31 -13.14
CA GLY A 68 -9.93 5.36 -13.91
C GLY A 68 -10.98 6.16 -13.13
N ASN A 69 -11.18 5.92 -11.83
CA ASN A 69 -12.23 6.62 -11.07
C ASN A 69 -11.79 8.03 -10.67
N ASP A 70 -12.66 9.04 -10.81
CA ASP A 70 -12.31 10.46 -10.72
C ASP A 70 -11.86 10.89 -9.31
N LEU A 71 -12.45 10.34 -8.25
CA LEU A 71 -12.13 10.72 -6.87
C LEU A 71 -11.04 9.85 -6.26
N GLY A 72 -11.01 8.56 -6.58
CA GLY A 72 -10.01 7.63 -6.08
C GLY A 72 -10.39 6.16 -6.29
N GLY A 73 -9.44 5.26 -6.01
CA GLY A 73 -9.64 3.82 -6.18
C GLY A 73 -10.54 3.23 -5.08
N VAL A 74 -10.04 3.15 -3.86
CA VAL A 74 -10.71 2.53 -2.70
C VAL A 74 -10.72 3.48 -1.51
N SER A 75 -11.88 3.62 -0.86
CA SER A 75 -12.05 4.38 0.40
C SER A 75 -12.50 3.45 1.53
N PHE A 76 -11.81 3.53 2.65
CA PHE A 76 -12.23 2.98 3.95
C PHE A 76 -12.49 4.16 4.88
N ASN A 77 -13.74 4.45 5.22
CA ASN A 77 -14.15 5.68 5.91
C ASN A 77 -15.04 5.41 7.12
N GLY A 78 -14.54 5.74 8.29
CA GLY A 78 -15.29 5.72 9.54
C GLY A 78 -14.94 4.55 10.48
N ALA A 79 -15.05 4.80 11.79
CA ALA A 79 -14.62 3.88 12.85
C ALA A 79 -15.24 2.45 12.79
N PRO A 80 -16.47 2.22 12.29
CA PRO A 80 -17.00 0.86 12.13
C PRO A 80 -16.36 0.07 10.97
N VAL A 81 -15.64 0.73 10.06
CA VAL A 81 -15.02 0.11 8.87
C VAL A 81 -13.68 -0.52 9.27
N THR A 82 -13.74 -1.68 9.94
CA THR A 82 -12.54 -2.35 10.49
C THR A 82 -12.40 -3.79 10.00
N GLY A 83 -11.21 -4.38 10.12
CA GLY A 83 -10.96 -5.77 9.75
C GLY A 83 -11.08 -6.08 8.25
N ASN A 84 -11.04 -5.06 7.40
CA ASN A 84 -11.15 -5.23 5.96
C ASN A 84 -9.83 -5.72 5.37
N LEU A 85 -9.90 -6.58 4.35
CA LEU A 85 -8.77 -7.11 3.61
C LEU A 85 -8.83 -6.63 2.16
N LEU A 86 -7.79 -5.91 1.71
CA LEU A 86 -7.62 -5.46 0.33
C LEU A 86 -6.40 -6.17 -0.25
N GLN A 87 -6.60 -7.20 -1.06
CA GLN A 87 -5.55 -8.14 -1.42
C GLN A 87 -5.56 -8.51 -2.91
N GLY A 88 -4.38 -8.53 -3.55
CA GLY A 88 -4.17 -9.02 -4.90
C GLY A 88 -4.84 -8.21 -6.02
N ASN A 89 -5.28 -6.97 -5.75
CA ASN A 89 -5.95 -6.12 -6.72
C ASN A 89 -4.95 -5.28 -7.55
N TYR A 90 -5.41 -4.80 -8.70
CA TYR A 90 -4.77 -3.73 -9.46
C TYR A 90 -5.55 -2.43 -9.23
N ILE A 91 -4.86 -1.38 -8.77
CA ILE A 91 -5.46 -0.10 -8.39
C ILE A 91 -4.72 1.02 -9.10
N GLY A 92 -5.34 1.56 -10.16
CA GLY A 92 -4.73 2.54 -11.06
C GLY A 92 -4.02 1.93 -12.27
N ALA A 93 -3.79 0.63 -12.27
CA ALA A 93 -3.27 -0.10 -13.43
C ALA A 93 -4.39 -0.81 -14.19
N GLY A 94 -4.19 -1.02 -15.47
CA GLY A 94 -5.06 -1.85 -16.30
C GLY A 94 -5.00 -3.33 -15.93
N SER A 95 -5.86 -4.14 -16.57
CA SER A 95 -5.95 -5.59 -16.35
C SER A 95 -4.66 -6.35 -16.68
N ASP A 96 -3.78 -5.77 -17.48
CA ASP A 96 -2.45 -6.27 -17.83
C ASP A 96 -1.37 -5.93 -16.78
N GLY A 97 -1.70 -5.10 -15.78
CA GLY A 97 -0.79 -4.62 -14.74
C GLY A 97 0.24 -3.58 -15.20
N THR A 98 0.17 -3.12 -16.45
CA THR A 98 1.19 -2.24 -17.06
C THR A 98 0.60 -0.99 -17.71
N THR A 99 -0.61 -1.06 -18.23
CA THR A 99 -1.31 0.09 -18.78
C THR A 99 -1.70 1.05 -17.66
N ALA A 100 -1.30 2.31 -17.78
CA ALA A 100 -1.70 3.36 -16.84
C ALA A 100 -3.17 3.75 -17.05
N VAL A 101 -4.01 3.47 -16.04
CA VAL A 101 -5.42 3.87 -15.97
C VAL A 101 -5.69 4.45 -14.58
N GLY A 102 -4.89 5.45 -14.19
CA GLY A 102 -4.84 5.98 -12.83
C GLY A 102 -6.18 6.46 -12.30
N ASN A 103 -6.40 6.27 -11.00
CA ASN A 103 -7.49 6.93 -10.29
C ASN A 103 -7.11 8.37 -9.97
N GLY A 104 -8.11 9.25 -9.90
CA GLY A 104 -7.97 10.67 -9.64
C GLY A 104 -7.87 11.05 -8.16
N GLY A 105 -8.07 12.33 -7.88
CA GLY A 105 -8.29 12.91 -6.57
C GLY A 105 -7.35 12.45 -5.45
N TYR A 106 -7.84 11.60 -4.59
CA TYR A 106 -7.09 11.07 -3.45
C TYR A 106 -6.09 9.96 -3.80
N GLY A 107 -6.14 9.44 -5.02
CA GLY A 107 -5.20 8.41 -5.48
C GLY A 107 -5.71 6.99 -5.36
N GLY A 108 -4.83 6.04 -5.00
CA GLY A 108 -5.14 4.61 -5.02
C GLY A 108 -6.06 4.17 -3.88
N VAL A 109 -5.61 4.32 -2.64
CA VAL A 109 -6.32 3.85 -1.45
C VAL A 109 -6.31 4.92 -0.36
N LEU A 110 -7.46 5.15 0.25
CA LEU A 110 -7.62 6.08 1.37
C LEU A 110 -8.18 5.34 2.59
N VAL A 111 -7.56 5.54 3.77
CA VAL A 111 -8.02 5.01 5.07
C VAL A 111 -8.17 6.18 6.04
N LEU A 112 -9.39 6.48 6.48
CA LEU A 112 -9.66 7.70 7.25
C LEU A 112 -10.72 7.53 8.35
N ASN A 113 -10.79 8.53 9.23
CA ASN A 113 -11.83 8.69 10.26
C ASN A 113 -12.00 7.45 11.17
N GLY A 114 -10.89 6.84 11.59
CA GLY A 114 -10.89 5.70 12.49
C GLY A 114 -11.13 4.34 11.81
N ALA A 115 -11.18 4.29 10.48
CA ALA A 115 -11.22 3.02 9.76
C ALA A 115 -9.92 2.23 9.93
N SER A 116 -9.99 0.90 9.77
CA SER A 116 -8.81 0.06 9.68
C SER A 116 -8.90 -0.98 8.57
N ALA A 117 -7.76 -1.27 7.94
CA ALA A 117 -7.65 -2.26 6.88
C ALA A 117 -6.27 -2.94 6.85
N THR A 118 -6.25 -4.20 6.42
CA THR A 118 -5.02 -4.86 5.97
C THR A 118 -4.94 -4.72 4.45
N ILE A 119 -3.88 -4.09 3.97
CA ILE A 119 -3.65 -3.79 2.56
C ILE A 119 -2.47 -4.63 2.09
N GLY A 120 -2.74 -5.63 1.26
CA GLY A 120 -1.79 -6.65 0.86
C GLY A 120 -1.70 -7.82 1.83
N GLY A 121 -0.51 -8.40 1.95
CA GLY A 121 -0.24 -9.53 2.83
C GLY A 121 1.07 -10.23 2.49
N VAL A 122 1.54 -11.09 3.41
CA VAL A 122 2.82 -11.80 3.28
C VAL A 122 2.75 -13.06 2.39
N GLY A 123 1.56 -13.52 2.05
CA GLY A 123 1.35 -14.68 1.18
C GLY A 123 1.52 -14.35 -0.31
N ALA A 124 1.90 -15.35 -1.09
CA ALA A 124 2.03 -15.19 -2.54
C ALA A 124 0.70 -14.70 -3.15
N GLY A 125 0.77 -13.67 -3.99
CA GLY A 125 -0.37 -13.09 -4.69
C GLY A 125 -1.30 -12.22 -3.83
N LEU A 126 -1.00 -12.01 -2.55
CA LEU A 126 -1.80 -11.13 -1.66
C LEU A 126 -1.46 -9.66 -1.80
N GLY A 127 -0.23 -9.32 -2.23
CA GLY A 127 0.14 -7.92 -2.50
C GLY A 127 -0.70 -7.32 -3.62
N ASN A 128 -1.11 -6.07 -3.44
CA ASN A 128 -1.75 -5.29 -4.50
C ASN A 128 -0.70 -4.63 -5.39
N LEU A 129 -1.06 -4.33 -6.64
CA LEU A 129 -0.37 -3.35 -7.46
C LEU A 129 -1.13 -2.02 -7.35
N ILE A 130 -0.50 -1.01 -6.75
CA ILE A 130 -1.07 0.35 -6.58
C ILE A 130 -0.22 1.30 -7.41
N ALA A 131 -0.70 1.64 -8.62
CA ALA A 131 0.17 2.29 -9.59
C ALA A 131 -0.56 3.35 -10.43
N TYR A 132 0.23 4.33 -10.90
CA TYR A 132 -0.20 5.35 -11.88
C TYR A 132 -1.33 6.26 -11.40
N ASN A 133 -1.69 6.26 -10.11
CA ASN A 133 -2.73 7.14 -9.58
C ASN A 133 -2.25 8.59 -9.57
N THR A 134 -3.15 9.55 -9.81
CA THR A 134 -2.82 10.98 -9.89
C THR A 134 -2.66 11.65 -8.52
N GLY A 135 -2.86 10.91 -7.45
CA GLY A 135 -2.58 11.30 -6.07
C GLY A 135 -1.53 10.38 -5.45
N ARG A 136 -1.72 10.06 -4.18
CA ARG A 136 -0.90 9.12 -3.43
C ARG A 136 -1.20 7.68 -3.83
N GLY A 137 -0.23 6.80 -3.69
CA GLY A 137 -0.52 5.36 -3.80
C GLY A 137 -1.48 4.94 -2.69
N LEU A 138 -1.10 5.23 -1.46
CA LEU A 138 -1.85 4.92 -0.24
C LEU A 138 -1.78 6.11 0.72
N ASP A 139 -2.93 6.50 1.25
CA ASP A 139 -3.10 7.64 2.14
C ASP A 139 -3.81 7.19 3.42
N VAL A 140 -3.18 7.35 4.57
CA VAL A 140 -3.75 6.99 5.87
C VAL A 140 -3.97 8.27 6.70
N ARG A 141 -5.24 8.61 6.94
CA ARG A 141 -5.65 9.84 7.65
C ARG A 141 -6.49 9.51 8.87
N LEU A 142 -5.95 9.66 10.06
CA LEU A 142 -6.69 9.35 11.30
C LEU A 142 -7.30 7.93 11.30
N GLY A 143 -6.64 6.99 10.61
CA GLY A 143 -6.99 5.58 10.49
C GLY A 143 -5.79 4.70 10.79
N THR A 144 -5.96 3.39 10.61
CA THR A 144 -4.89 2.42 10.80
C THR A 144 -4.85 1.45 9.62
N ALA A 145 -3.67 1.25 9.04
CA ALA A 145 -3.48 0.31 7.95
C ALA A 145 -2.28 -0.60 8.21
N THR A 146 -2.48 -1.92 8.15
CA THR A 146 -1.38 -2.88 8.05
C THR A 146 -1.04 -3.03 6.57
N ILE A 147 0.14 -2.57 6.16
CA ILE A 147 0.54 -2.46 4.74
C ILE A 147 1.68 -3.44 4.49
N LEU A 148 1.43 -4.50 3.72
CA LEU A 148 2.39 -5.60 3.53
C LEU A 148 2.43 -6.09 2.09
N GLY A 149 3.64 -6.26 1.54
CA GLY A 149 3.89 -6.95 0.28
C GLY A 149 3.27 -6.31 -0.97
N ASN A 150 2.89 -5.03 -0.92
CA ASN A 150 2.32 -4.33 -2.07
C ASN A 150 3.43 -3.85 -3.02
N ALA A 151 3.17 -3.88 -4.31
CA ALA A 151 3.92 -3.14 -5.29
C ALA A 151 3.28 -1.76 -5.46
N ILE A 152 4.02 -0.71 -5.10
CA ILE A 152 3.56 0.68 -5.20
C ILE A 152 4.52 1.39 -6.15
N VAL A 153 4.00 1.97 -7.26
CA VAL A 153 4.89 2.53 -8.29
C VAL A 153 4.21 3.53 -9.21
N GLY A 154 4.90 4.61 -9.52
CA GLY A 154 4.48 5.59 -10.53
C GLY A 154 3.21 6.36 -10.15
N ASN A 155 2.91 6.48 -8.87
CA ASN A 155 1.89 7.40 -8.39
C ASN A 155 2.43 8.84 -8.42
N SER A 156 1.57 9.85 -8.63
CA SER A 156 2.04 11.21 -8.91
C SER A 156 2.63 11.95 -7.70
N THR A 157 2.39 11.41 -6.50
CA THR A 157 2.94 11.93 -5.24
C THR A 157 3.50 10.77 -4.41
N LEU A 158 3.46 10.81 -3.08
CA LEU A 158 4.02 9.77 -2.23
C LEU A 158 3.40 8.38 -2.49
N GLY A 159 4.23 7.34 -2.42
CA GLY A 159 3.76 5.96 -2.43
C GLY A 159 2.87 5.65 -1.23
N ILE A 160 3.32 6.02 -0.03
CA ILE A 160 2.57 5.94 1.23
C ILE A 160 2.68 7.30 1.93
N ASP A 161 1.54 7.87 2.30
CA ASP A 161 1.43 9.10 3.10
C ASP A 161 0.70 8.78 4.41
N LEU A 162 1.32 9.14 5.53
CA LEU A 162 0.73 9.05 6.87
C LEU A 162 0.43 10.46 7.37
N GLY A 163 -0.84 10.81 7.62
CA GLY A 163 -1.20 12.08 8.25
C GLY A 163 -1.74 13.18 7.35
N ASP A 164 -1.88 12.98 6.02
CA ASP A 164 -2.56 13.91 5.09
C ASP A 164 -1.84 15.25 4.83
N ASN A 165 -0.55 15.34 5.06
CA ASN A 165 0.17 16.59 4.80
C ASN A 165 0.90 16.60 3.44
N GLY A 166 0.91 15.47 2.72
CA GLY A 166 1.57 15.31 1.42
C GLY A 166 3.11 15.32 1.51
N SER A 167 3.63 15.14 2.71
CA SER A 167 5.06 15.08 3.01
C SER A 167 5.38 13.78 3.74
N VAL A 168 6.61 13.34 3.68
CA VAL A 168 7.09 12.23 4.50
C VAL A 168 7.26 12.74 5.94
N GLU A 169 6.68 12.02 6.90
CA GLU A 169 6.88 12.33 8.32
C GLU A 169 8.32 12.06 8.72
N VAL A 170 8.90 12.97 9.49
CA VAL A 170 10.29 12.86 9.94
C VAL A 170 10.36 11.89 11.11
N ASN A 171 11.27 10.90 11.03
CA ASN A 171 11.52 10.00 12.16
C ASN A 171 11.82 10.77 13.44
N ASP A 172 11.14 10.48 14.51
CA ASP A 172 11.39 11.01 15.86
C ASP A 172 12.02 9.96 16.77
N THR A 173 12.46 10.35 17.96
CA THR A 173 13.11 9.42 18.90
C THR A 173 12.07 8.55 19.60
N GLY A 174 12.14 7.25 19.35
CA GLY A 174 11.29 6.25 20.01
C GLY A 174 9.87 6.17 19.45
N ASP A 175 9.60 6.86 18.33
CA ASP A 175 8.29 6.80 17.65
C ASP A 175 7.16 7.22 18.61
N GLY A 176 7.36 8.39 19.23
CA GLY A 176 6.50 8.87 20.32
C GLY A 176 5.33 9.73 19.88
N ASP A 177 5.25 10.06 18.60
CA ASP A 177 4.20 10.88 18.04
C ASP A 177 2.87 10.10 17.88
N THR A 178 1.82 10.83 17.55
CA THR A 178 0.47 10.28 17.43
C THR A 178 -0.16 10.68 16.11
N GLY A 179 -0.95 9.81 15.54
CA GLY A 179 -1.60 10.06 14.25
C GLY A 179 -1.97 8.77 13.52
N ALA A 180 -2.05 8.88 12.21
CA ALA A 180 -2.28 7.75 11.33
C ALA A 180 -1.14 6.73 11.45
N ASN A 181 -1.46 5.47 11.74
CA ASN A 181 -0.46 4.43 12.03
C ASN A 181 0.60 4.86 13.07
N THR A 182 0.24 5.69 14.04
CA THR A 182 1.18 6.32 15.00
C THR A 182 2.34 7.08 14.34
N LEU A 183 2.20 7.48 13.08
CA LEU A 183 3.24 8.09 12.23
C LEU A 183 4.54 7.26 12.17
N GLN A 184 4.39 5.94 12.14
CA GLN A 184 5.46 4.94 12.25
C GLN A 184 6.76 5.34 11.57
N ASN A 185 7.84 5.38 12.33
CA ASN A 185 9.19 5.62 11.85
C ASN A 185 9.62 4.62 10.78
N TYR A 186 10.25 5.10 9.72
CA TYR A 186 10.77 4.26 8.64
C TYR A 186 12.23 3.85 8.85
N PRO A 187 12.68 2.70 8.29
CA PRO A 187 14.06 2.27 8.35
C PRO A 187 14.99 3.24 7.59
N VAL A 188 16.15 3.52 8.15
CA VAL A 188 17.21 4.31 7.50
C VAL A 188 18.24 3.37 6.91
N LEU A 189 18.27 3.25 5.59
CA LEU A 189 19.23 2.40 4.86
C LEU A 189 20.56 3.13 4.72
N THR A 190 21.66 2.48 5.12
CA THR A 190 23.03 3.04 5.02
C THR A 190 23.78 2.52 3.82
N SER A 191 23.48 1.32 3.34
CA SER A 191 24.04 0.78 2.10
C SER A 191 23.19 -0.34 1.51
N ALA A 192 23.28 -0.48 0.18
CA ALA A 192 22.82 -1.63 -0.58
C ALA A 192 23.94 -2.06 -1.53
N THR A 193 24.61 -3.18 -1.24
CA THR A 193 25.73 -3.67 -2.02
C THR A 193 25.33 -4.87 -2.84
N TYR A 194 25.38 -4.74 -4.15
CA TYR A 194 25.01 -5.79 -5.09
C TYR A 194 26.20 -6.70 -5.43
N GLY A 195 25.93 -8.00 -5.51
CA GLY A 195 26.94 -9.00 -5.88
C GLY A 195 26.29 -10.22 -6.53
N GLY A 196 26.33 -10.30 -7.86
CA GLY A 196 25.66 -11.36 -8.61
C GLY A 196 24.13 -11.26 -8.49
N ASP A 197 23.50 -12.33 -8.01
CA ASP A 197 22.06 -12.43 -7.77
C ASP A 197 21.63 -12.00 -6.35
N ARG A 198 22.52 -11.28 -5.64
CA ARG A 198 22.34 -10.92 -4.22
C ARG A 198 22.45 -9.43 -4.01
N VAL A 199 21.78 -8.96 -2.97
CA VAL A 199 22.00 -7.62 -2.39
C VAL A 199 22.17 -7.77 -0.88
N LEU A 200 23.21 -7.15 -0.35
CA LEU A 200 23.40 -6.96 1.10
C LEU A 200 22.91 -5.56 1.46
N ILE A 201 21.91 -5.48 2.30
CA ILE A 201 21.27 -4.25 2.74
C ILE A 201 21.59 -4.05 4.22
N VAL A 202 22.16 -2.87 4.53
CA VAL A 202 22.49 -2.47 5.91
C VAL A 202 21.69 -1.23 6.27
N GLY A 203 21.17 -1.19 7.48
CA GLY A 203 20.39 -0.06 7.95
C GLY A 203 20.11 -0.10 9.45
N THR A 204 19.35 0.88 9.89
CA THR A 204 18.90 1.03 11.28
C THR A 204 17.42 1.35 11.33
N LEU A 205 16.79 1.08 12.46
CA LEU A 205 15.47 1.55 12.82
C LEU A 205 15.54 2.13 14.24
N ASN A 206 15.00 3.31 14.47
CA ASN A 206 14.65 3.79 15.78
C ASN A 206 13.12 3.92 15.84
N SER A 207 12.47 3.22 16.74
CA SER A 207 11.01 3.18 16.89
C SER A 207 10.65 2.71 18.30
N THR A 208 9.41 2.30 18.52
CA THR A 208 8.93 1.80 19.81
C THR A 208 9.89 0.77 20.42
N ALA A 209 10.25 0.98 21.69
CA ALA A 209 11.21 0.13 22.43
C ALA A 209 10.72 -1.31 22.61
N SER A 210 11.66 -2.27 22.59
CA SER A 210 11.42 -3.69 22.83
C SER A 210 10.30 -4.29 21.95
N THR A 211 10.19 -3.78 20.72
CA THR A 211 9.13 -4.16 19.76
C THR A 211 9.76 -4.83 18.55
N THR A 212 9.11 -5.88 18.07
CA THR A 212 9.53 -6.56 16.84
C THR A 212 8.83 -5.95 15.63
N PHE A 213 9.62 -5.64 14.62
CA PHE A 213 9.14 -5.09 13.34
C PHE A 213 9.46 -6.05 12.21
N ARG A 214 8.53 -6.15 11.27
CA ARG A 214 8.79 -6.69 9.95
C ARG A 214 9.30 -5.55 9.07
N ILE A 215 10.54 -5.65 8.61
CA ILE A 215 11.13 -4.74 7.62
C ILE A 215 10.96 -5.39 6.25
N GLU A 216 10.25 -4.73 5.35
CA GLU A 216 10.12 -5.16 3.97
C GLU A 216 11.01 -4.33 3.06
N PHE A 217 11.70 -4.99 2.14
CA PHE A 217 12.64 -4.36 1.19
C PHE A 217 12.08 -4.43 -0.21
N PHE A 218 12.23 -3.32 -0.92
CA PHE A 218 11.76 -3.19 -2.30
C PHE A 218 12.87 -2.61 -3.17
N SER A 219 12.79 -2.85 -4.49
CA SER A 219 13.63 -2.16 -5.47
C SER A 219 12.81 -1.43 -6.50
N SER A 220 13.32 -0.29 -6.95
CA SER A 220 12.73 0.54 -8.00
C SER A 220 13.76 0.89 -9.06
N VAL A 221 13.33 1.13 -10.30
CA VAL A 221 14.24 1.48 -11.41
C VAL A 221 14.86 2.86 -11.24
N SER A 222 14.24 3.72 -10.47
CA SER A 222 14.74 5.07 -10.14
C SER A 222 14.35 5.44 -8.72
N GLY A 223 15.05 6.38 -8.12
CA GLY A 223 14.62 7.04 -6.90
C GLY A 223 13.43 7.96 -7.18
N ASP A 224 12.58 8.13 -6.19
CA ASP A 224 11.53 9.13 -6.19
C ASP A 224 12.10 10.51 -5.85
N ALA A 225 11.42 11.58 -6.33
CA ALA A 225 11.84 12.96 -6.09
C ALA A 225 11.76 13.38 -4.60
N SER A 226 10.93 12.70 -3.80
CA SER A 226 10.84 12.90 -2.35
C SER A 226 12.06 12.36 -1.59
N ALA A 227 12.96 11.61 -2.24
CA ALA A 227 14.01 10.78 -1.66
C ALA A 227 13.50 9.63 -0.77
N HIS A 228 12.17 9.42 -0.73
CA HIS A 228 11.51 8.29 -0.08
C HIS A 228 10.76 7.50 -1.17
N GLY A 229 11.41 6.48 -1.71
CA GLY A 229 10.98 5.81 -2.92
C GLY A 229 9.72 4.97 -2.74
N GLU A 230 8.99 4.84 -3.84
CA GLU A 230 7.95 3.80 -3.98
C GLU A 230 8.57 2.41 -4.11
N GLY A 231 7.83 1.36 -3.73
CA GLY A 231 8.29 -0.04 -3.73
C GLY A 231 7.81 -0.82 -4.95
N GLN A 232 8.52 -0.73 -6.09
CA GLN A 232 8.08 -1.39 -7.33
C GLN A 232 8.14 -2.92 -7.26
N VAL A 233 9.22 -3.47 -6.76
CA VAL A 233 9.45 -4.94 -6.71
C VAL A 233 9.82 -5.33 -5.30
N PHE A 234 9.03 -6.20 -4.69
CA PHE A 234 9.33 -6.79 -3.40
C PHE A 234 10.57 -7.69 -3.50
N LEU A 235 11.57 -7.45 -2.67
CA LEU A 235 12.82 -8.21 -2.62
C LEU A 235 12.82 -9.27 -1.52
N GLY A 236 12.15 -8.99 -0.42
CA GLY A 236 12.12 -9.86 0.76
C GLY A 236 11.86 -9.06 2.04
N ALA A 237 11.91 -9.74 3.17
CA ALA A 237 11.69 -9.14 4.46
C ALA A 237 12.61 -9.73 5.53
N ALA A 238 12.78 -9.00 6.63
CA ALA A 238 13.45 -9.45 7.84
C ALA A 238 12.68 -9.04 9.08
N SER A 239 12.76 -9.85 10.13
CA SER A 239 12.26 -9.50 11.46
C SER A 239 13.38 -8.83 12.25
N VAL A 240 13.12 -7.66 12.82
CA VAL A 240 14.10 -6.85 13.55
C VAL A 240 13.45 -6.38 14.86
N THR A 241 14.14 -6.60 15.99
CA THR A 241 13.63 -6.20 17.30
C THR A 241 14.44 -5.03 17.83
N THR A 242 13.77 -3.97 18.25
CA THR A 242 14.39 -2.81 18.90
C THR A 242 14.81 -3.15 20.34
N ASP A 243 15.86 -2.52 20.79
CA ASP A 243 16.31 -2.61 22.18
C ASP A 243 15.40 -1.79 23.14
N SER A 244 15.76 -1.74 24.42
CA SER A 244 15.02 -0.97 25.44
C SER A 244 15.06 0.54 25.23
N SER A 245 15.87 1.04 24.31
CA SER A 245 15.97 2.44 23.91
C SER A 245 15.33 2.72 22.52
N GLY A 246 14.68 1.71 21.95
CA GLY A 246 14.02 1.81 20.65
C GLY A 246 14.97 1.65 19.45
N ASN A 247 16.23 1.27 19.64
CA ASN A 247 17.19 1.16 18.54
C ASN A 247 17.35 -0.27 18.03
N ALA A 248 17.49 -0.42 16.73
CA ALA A 248 17.88 -1.66 16.09
C ALA A 248 18.82 -1.38 14.91
N SER A 249 19.73 -2.31 14.65
CA SER A 249 20.56 -2.33 13.45
C SER A 249 20.35 -3.66 12.73
N PHE A 250 20.35 -3.64 11.40
CA PHE A 250 20.20 -4.84 10.62
C PHE A 250 21.18 -4.91 9.45
N SER A 251 21.52 -6.14 9.09
CA SER A 251 22.33 -6.47 7.92
C SER A 251 21.68 -7.71 7.26
N VAL A 252 20.99 -7.51 6.15
CA VAL A 252 20.14 -8.51 5.52
C VAL A 252 20.64 -8.81 4.11
N GLN A 253 20.93 -10.08 3.83
CA GLN A 253 21.26 -10.53 2.48
C GLN A 253 20.03 -11.14 1.83
N LEU A 254 19.59 -10.56 0.72
CA LEU A 254 18.48 -11.06 -0.10
C LEU A 254 19.02 -11.61 -1.42
N THR A 255 18.30 -12.62 -1.97
CA THR A 255 18.61 -13.26 -3.25
C THR A 255 17.39 -13.29 -4.14
N GLY A 256 17.55 -13.15 -5.44
CA GLY A 256 16.44 -13.29 -6.39
C GLY A 256 16.52 -12.41 -7.63
N ALA A 257 15.52 -12.56 -8.50
CA ALA A 257 15.39 -11.77 -9.71
C ALA A 257 15.18 -10.28 -9.39
N GLY A 258 15.75 -9.40 -10.19
CA GLY A 258 15.63 -7.95 -10.00
C GLY A 258 16.74 -7.31 -9.15
N MET A 259 17.69 -8.07 -8.65
CA MET A 259 18.87 -7.60 -7.91
C MET A 259 19.93 -7.07 -8.87
N THR A 260 19.84 -5.81 -9.29
CA THR A 260 20.83 -5.18 -10.15
C THR A 260 21.30 -3.86 -9.57
N SER A 261 22.58 -3.52 -9.79
CA SER A 261 23.18 -2.28 -9.27
C SER A 261 22.61 -0.99 -9.87
N SER A 262 21.76 -1.11 -10.89
CA SER A 262 21.05 0.03 -11.49
C SER A 262 19.75 0.38 -10.78
N ARG A 263 19.34 -0.40 -9.77
CA ARG A 263 18.09 -0.17 -9.01
C ARG A 263 18.40 0.44 -7.64
N VAL A 264 17.49 1.26 -7.18
CA VAL A 264 17.49 1.79 -5.80
C VAL A 264 16.72 0.85 -4.88
N VAL A 265 17.13 0.80 -3.61
CA VAL A 265 16.44 0.02 -2.57
C VAL A 265 15.77 0.96 -1.59
N ASN A 266 14.55 0.63 -1.21
CA ASN A 266 13.82 1.29 -0.14
C ASN A 266 13.20 0.23 0.80
N ALA A 267 12.76 0.67 1.97
CA ALA A 267 12.23 -0.22 2.98
C ALA A 267 11.06 0.40 3.75
N THR A 268 10.17 -0.45 4.24
CA THR A 268 9.09 -0.09 5.17
C THR A 268 9.25 -0.87 6.47
N ALA A 269 8.72 -0.34 7.58
CA ALA A 269 8.61 -1.03 8.86
C ALA A 269 7.13 -1.19 9.24
N THR A 270 6.76 -2.38 9.66
CA THR A 270 5.42 -2.67 10.18
C THR A 270 5.58 -3.47 11.47
N VAL A 271 4.85 -3.11 12.53
CA VAL A 271 4.86 -3.88 13.78
C VAL A 271 4.45 -5.32 13.47
N ASP A 272 5.30 -6.26 13.90
CA ASP A 272 5.03 -7.69 13.72
C ASP A 272 4.15 -8.18 14.88
N LEU A 273 2.91 -8.48 14.59
CA LEU A 273 1.93 -8.90 15.58
C LEU A 273 1.88 -10.43 15.78
N GLY A 274 2.80 -11.18 15.13
CA GLY A 274 2.91 -12.63 15.22
C GLY A 274 2.06 -13.40 14.24
#